data_d6805917ea972c349db68f2856e2e5e6
#
_entry.id   d6805917ea972c349db68f2856e2e5e6
#
_cell.length_a   1.000
_cell.length_b   1.000
_cell.length_c   1.000
_cell.angle_alpha   90.00
_cell.angle_beta   90.00
_cell.angle_gamma   90.00
#
_symmetry.space_group_name_H-M   'P 1'
#
loop_
_entity.id
_entity.type
_entity.pdbx_description
1 polymer ?
#
loop_
_entity_poly.entity_id
_entity_poly.type
_entity_poly.pdbx_seq_one_letter_code
_entity_poly.pdbx_strand_id
1 'polypeptide(L)' 'MDETRYEVVEIQIDAELLEQLDKVIEPMGLTPEMLIVRFFEFCVDPATQEQAISLLLKWKAEQEAESIFTKKPRLGRKL' A
#
# COMPACT_ATOMS: atom_id res chain seq x y z
N MET A 1 -24.75 5.88 -16.07
CA MET A 1 -23.85 5.35 -16.52
C MET A 1 -22.68 5.53 -15.88
N ASP A 2 -21.93 4.69 -15.68
CA ASP A 2 -20.93 4.74 -15.03
C ASP A 2 -19.80 4.72 -15.75
N GLU A 3 -19.09 5.64 -15.77
CA GLU A 3 -18.01 5.72 -16.47
C GLU A 3 -16.91 5.47 -15.66
N THR A 4 -16.61 4.31 -15.28
CA THR A 4 -15.47 3.99 -14.49
C THR A 4 -14.23 4.21 -15.30
N ARG A 5 -13.37 5.04 -14.83
CA ARG A 5 -12.12 5.28 -15.49
C ARG A 5 -11.03 4.57 -14.74
N TYR A 6 -10.15 3.92 -15.43
CA TYR A 6 -9.03 3.25 -14.80
C TYR A 6 -7.75 3.95 -15.19
N GLU A 7 -6.89 4.15 -14.24
CA GLU A 7 -5.59 4.73 -14.48
C GLU A 7 -4.53 3.77 -14.03
N VAL A 8 -3.44 3.71 -14.74
CA VAL A 8 -2.35 2.80 -14.39
C VAL A 8 -1.39 3.52 -13.49
N VAL A 9 -1.10 2.92 -12.34
CA VAL A 9 -0.20 3.49 -11.38
C VAL A 9 0.91 2.49 -11.15
N GLU A 10 2.15 2.95 -11.21
CA GLU A 10 3.29 2.08 -10.96
C GLU A 10 3.84 2.36 -9.60
N ILE A 11 4.04 1.31 -8.82
CA ILE A 11 4.55 1.43 -7.48
C ILE A 11 5.74 0.52 -7.32
N GLN A 12 6.78 1.02 -6.69
CA GLN A 12 7.94 0.21 -6.41
C GLN A 12 7.83 -0.33 -5.01
N ILE A 13 7.93 -1.64 -4.86
CA ILE A 13 7.81 -2.30 -3.59
C ILE A 13 9.02 -3.19 -3.38
N ASP A 14 9.56 -3.18 -2.18
CA ASP A 14 10.65 -4.04 -1.81
C ASP A 14 10.28 -5.46 -2.20
N ALA A 15 11.14 -6.12 -2.98
CA ALA A 15 10.84 -7.46 -3.49
C ALA A 15 10.64 -8.47 -2.37
N GLU A 16 11.40 -8.34 -1.30
CA GLU A 16 11.28 -9.27 -0.19
C GLU A 16 9.95 -9.07 0.51
N LEU A 17 9.55 -7.83 0.69
CA LEU A 17 8.27 -7.54 1.30
C LEU A 17 7.12 -8.09 0.45
N LEU A 18 7.21 -7.94 -0.85
CA LEU A 18 6.19 -8.44 -1.73
C LEU A 18 6.10 -9.96 -1.65
N GLU A 19 7.23 -10.63 -1.54
CA GLU A 19 7.23 -12.05 -1.39
C GLU A 19 6.57 -12.49 -0.11
N GLN A 20 6.84 -11.79 0.98
CA GLN A 20 6.22 -12.10 2.25
C GLN A 20 4.73 -11.88 2.20
N LEU A 21 4.31 -10.82 1.53
CA LEU A 21 2.90 -10.54 1.38
C LEU A 21 2.22 -11.65 0.60
N ASP A 22 2.84 -12.09 -0.49
CA ASP A 22 2.27 -13.14 -1.31
C ASP A 22 2.03 -14.41 -0.48
N LYS A 23 2.94 -14.72 0.40
CA LYS A 23 2.80 -15.92 1.21
C LYS A 23 1.60 -15.82 2.14
N VAL A 24 1.26 -14.62 2.55
CA VAL A 24 0.13 -14.43 3.44
C VAL A 24 -1.18 -14.47 2.67
N ILE A 25 -1.23 -13.84 1.51
CA ILE A 25 -2.49 -13.65 0.83
C ILE A 25 -2.81 -14.72 -0.20
N GLU A 26 -1.79 -15.42 -0.70
CA GLU A 26 -2.04 -16.44 -1.69
C GLU A 26 -3.00 -17.51 -1.20
N PRO A 27 -2.87 -18.03 0.00
CA PRO A 27 -3.84 -19.02 0.46
C PRO A 27 -5.25 -18.49 0.57
N MET A 28 -5.42 -17.17 0.63
CA MET A 28 -6.73 -16.59 0.71
C MET A 28 -7.29 -16.26 -0.66
N GLY A 29 -6.54 -16.51 -1.70
CA GLY A 29 -7.00 -16.22 -3.06
C GLY A 29 -6.95 -14.75 -3.41
N LEU A 30 -6.09 -13.99 -2.74
CA LEU A 30 -5.99 -12.56 -3.00
C LEU A 30 -4.70 -12.25 -3.74
N THR A 31 -4.68 -11.11 -4.40
CA THR A 31 -3.47 -10.65 -5.08
C THR A 31 -3.06 -9.31 -4.49
N PRO A 32 -1.79 -8.92 -4.67
CA PRO A 32 -1.36 -7.61 -4.16
C PRO A 32 -2.16 -6.47 -4.74
N GLU A 33 -2.57 -6.57 -6.00
CA GLU A 33 -3.35 -5.50 -6.61
C GLU A 33 -4.70 -5.34 -5.93
N MET A 34 -5.31 -6.46 -5.56
CA MET A 34 -6.59 -6.40 -4.87
C MET A 34 -6.43 -5.71 -3.52
N LEU A 35 -5.34 -5.97 -2.82
CA LEU A 35 -5.12 -5.34 -1.55
C LEU A 35 -4.91 -3.85 -1.71
N ILE A 36 -4.18 -3.44 -2.74
CA ILE A 36 -3.92 -2.03 -2.96
C ILE A 36 -5.22 -1.29 -3.24
N VAL A 37 -6.06 -1.86 -4.10
CA VAL A 37 -7.32 -1.23 -4.43
C VAL A 37 -8.21 -1.14 -3.19
N ARG A 38 -8.25 -2.21 -2.41
CA ARG A 38 -9.08 -2.20 -1.21
C ARG A 38 -8.56 -1.19 -0.20
N PHE A 39 -7.26 -1.05 -0.09
CA PHE A 39 -6.69 -0.07 0.82
C PHE A 39 -7.05 1.34 0.38
N PHE A 40 -7.03 1.60 -0.93
CA PHE A 40 -7.42 2.91 -1.42
C PHE A 40 -8.89 3.17 -1.11
N GLU A 41 -9.73 2.15 -1.26
CA GLU A 41 -11.14 2.30 -0.93
C GLU A 41 -11.32 2.60 0.56
N PHE A 42 -10.51 1.95 1.38
CA PHE A 42 -10.54 2.19 2.82
C PHE A 42 -10.19 3.65 3.12
N CYS A 43 -9.27 4.22 2.39
CA CYS A 43 -8.85 5.59 2.62
C CYS A 43 -9.90 6.61 2.23
N VAL A 44 -10.76 6.30 1.28
CA VAL A 44 -11.73 7.28 0.81
C VAL A 44 -13.15 7.01 1.29
N ASP A 45 -13.38 5.87 1.95
CA ASP A 45 -14.69 5.53 2.42
C ASP A 45 -15.04 6.39 3.61
N PRO A 46 -16.14 7.11 3.60
CA PRO A 46 -16.48 7.98 4.74
C PRO A 46 -16.56 7.25 6.07
N ALA A 47 -16.91 5.96 6.04
CA ALA A 47 -17.05 5.21 7.27
C ALA A 47 -15.69 4.91 7.91
N THR A 48 -14.62 4.84 7.12
CA THR A 48 -13.33 4.48 7.65
C THR A 48 -12.26 5.54 7.43
N GLN A 49 -12.63 6.66 6.86
CA GLN A 49 -11.66 7.66 6.47
C GLN A 49 -10.87 8.22 7.65
N GLU A 50 -11.52 8.40 8.77
CA GLU A 50 -10.81 8.92 9.93
C GLU A 50 -9.76 7.94 10.42
N GLN A 51 -10.09 6.66 10.40
CA GLN A 51 -9.13 5.65 10.79
C GLN A 51 -7.98 5.62 9.82
N ALA A 52 -8.28 5.76 8.54
CA ALA A 52 -7.24 5.75 7.52
C ALA A 52 -6.31 6.92 7.69
N ILE A 53 -6.84 8.10 7.94
CA ILE A 53 -6.02 9.29 8.10
C ILE A 53 -5.09 9.13 9.31
N SER A 54 -5.62 8.64 10.42
CA SER A 54 -4.80 8.42 11.60
C SER A 54 -3.67 7.45 11.32
N LEU A 55 -3.98 6.37 10.61
CA LEU A 55 -2.98 5.37 10.28
C LEU A 55 -1.92 5.94 9.35
N LEU A 56 -2.35 6.71 8.37
CA LEU A 56 -1.41 7.28 7.41
C LEU A 56 -0.49 8.29 8.07
N LEU A 57 -1.02 9.08 8.98
CA LEU A 57 -0.19 10.05 9.68
C LEU A 57 0.83 9.34 10.57
N LYS A 58 0.43 8.24 11.18
CA LYS A 58 1.34 7.48 11.99
C LYS A 58 2.46 6.91 11.13
N TRP A 59 2.11 6.36 9.98
CA TRP A 59 3.11 5.81 9.09
C TRP A 59 4.05 6.88 8.56
N LYS A 60 3.51 8.07 8.30
CA LYS A 60 4.34 9.15 7.82
C LYS A 60 5.38 9.52 8.87
N ALA A 61 4.95 9.62 10.13
CA ALA A 61 5.88 9.95 11.21
C ALA A 61 6.96 8.88 11.35
N GLU A 62 6.57 7.61 11.24
CA GLU A 62 7.53 6.52 11.34
C GLU A 62 8.52 6.57 10.19
N GLN A 63 8.04 6.87 9.00
CA GLN A 63 8.89 6.92 7.85
C GLN A 63 9.89 8.06 7.95
N GLU A 64 9.47 9.18 8.44
CA GLU A 64 10.37 10.31 8.62
C GLU A 64 11.45 9.99 9.64
N ALA A 65 11.08 9.30 10.71
CA ALA A 65 12.05 8.90 11.69
C ALA A 65 13.06 7.92 11.08
N GLU A 66 12.56 6.99 10.27
CA GLU A 66 13.46 6.04 9.64
C GLU A 66 14.39 6.70 8.66
N SER A 67 13.94 7.68 7.94
CA SER A 67 14.79 8.28 6.93
C SER A 67 15.90 9.08 7.58
N ILE A 68 15.80 9.42 8.84
CA ILE A 68 16.88 10.08 9.52
C ILE A 68 18.01 9.09 9.81
N PHE A 69 17.65 7.87 10.15
CA PHE A 69 18.64 6.89 10.49
C PHE A 69 19.06 5.98 9.36
N THR A 70 18.19 5.73 8.40
CA THR A 70 18.53 4.82 7.36
C THR A 70 18.52 5.49 6.07
N LYS A 71 19.58 5.57 5.40
CA LYS A 71 19.60 6.18 4.17
C LYS A 71 19.69 5.24 3.07
N LYS A 72 19.56 3.97 3.24
CA LYS A 72 19.74 3.08 2.21
C LYS A 72 18.59 2.96 1.33
N PRO A 73 18.68 3.16 0.05
CA PRO A 73 17.60 2.96 -0.88
C PRO A 73 17.33 1.47 -1.01
N ARG A 74 16.09 1.09 -1.20
CA ARG A 74 15.75 -0.24 -1.38
C ARG A 74 15.34 -0.50 -2.78
N LEU A 75 15.74 -1.64 -3.33
CA LEU A 75 15.36 -2.02 -4.66
C LEU A 75 14.05 -2.76 -4.55
N GLY A 76 13.11 -2.44 -5.39
CA GLY A 76 11.83 -3.09 -5.36
C GLY A 76 11.35 -3.45 -6.74
N ARG A 77 10.15 -3.99 -6.82
CA ARG A 77 9.56 -4.35 -8.08
C ARG A 77 8.43 -3.39 -8.34
N LYS A 78 8.13 -3.19 -9.62
CA LYS A 78 6.99 -2.37 -9.99
C LYS A 78 5.77 -3.25 -10.08
N LEU A 79 4.69 -2.76 -9.63
CA LEU A 79 3.42 -3.46 -9.71
C LEU A 79 2.61 -2.94 -10.87
#